data_d5cafdb3e4c43d17c397e29ff94428b7
#
_entry.id   d5cafdb3e4c43d17c397e29ff94428b7
#
_cell.length_a   1.000
_cell.length_b   1.000
_cell.length_c   1.000
_cell.angle_alpha   90.00
_cell.angle_beta   90.00
_cell.angle_gamma   90.00
#
_symmetry.space_group_name_H-M   'P 1'
#
loop_
_entity.id
_entity.type
_entity.pdbx_description
1 polymer ?
#
loop_
_entity_poly.entity_id
_entity_poly.type
_entity_poly.pdbx_seq_one_letter_code
_entity_poly.pdbx_strand_id
1 'polypeptide(L)'
;MEDVYIFDKPKEADAMYVASNLKNDNQLEILACMGDNALSDILQSLKTSDDIGCCYINGLPAAIYGVKRKSPLSDDGHAWLLMTSEVEHHKVFVARACKKGLAAILAKYQRVFNYVNAENKDIIRWLRWLGADMYGPVPYGVYNKDHYYFEFVRRE
;
A
#
# COMPACT_ATOMS: atom_id res chain seq x y z
N MET A 1 20.47 -12.84 -17.21
CA MET A 1 20.76 -12.16 -15.94
C MET A 1 19.58 -12.38 -14.99
N GLU A 2 19.86 -12.85 -13.80
CA GLU A 2 18.80 -13.07 -12.82
C GLU A 2 18.38 -11.78 -12.17
N ASP A 3 17.06 -11.65 -11.91
CA ASP A 3 16.54 -10.51 -11.19
C ASP A 3 16.95 -10.55 -9.71
N VAL A 4 17.29 -9.40 -9.16
CA VAL A 4 17.70 -9.26 -7.77
C VAL A 4 16.60 -8.51 -7.01
N TYR A 5 16.09 -9.12 -5.95
CA TYR A 5 15.05 -8.56 -5.10
C TYR A 5 15.60 -8.33 -3.69
N ILE A 6 15.47 -7.10 -3.20
CA ILE A 6 15.95 -6.72 -1.86
C ILE A 6 14.81 -6.01 -1.12
N PHE A 7 14.66 -6.34 0.17
CA PHE A 7 13.73 -5.64 1.07
C PHE A 7 14.54 -4.91 2.14
N ASP A 8 14.29 -3.61 2.29
CA ASP A 8 15.01 -2.78 3.26
C ASP A 8 14.15 -1.58 3.65
N LYS A 9 14.61 -0.80 4.62
CA LYS A 9 13.95 0.44 5.01
C LYS A 9 14.12 1.50 3.92
N PRO A 10 13.04 2.22 3.54
CA PRO A 10 13.13 3.26 2.53
C PRO A 10 13.81 4.53 3.04
N LYS A 11 14.44 5.24 2.13
CA LYS A 11 14.99 6.58 2.30
C LYS A 11 14.10 7.61 1.60
N GLU A 12 14.30 8.89 1.87
CA GLU A 12 13.52 9.94 1.20
C GLU A 12 13.67 9.90 -0.33
N ALA A 13 14.87 9.58 -0.83
CA ALA A 13 15.11 9.44 -2.26
C ALA A 13 14.25 8.33 -2.89
N ASP A 14 13.99 7.26 -2.15
CA ASP A 14 13.12 6.17 -2.61
C ASP A 14 11.67 6.65 -2.74
N ALA A 15 11.19 7.44 -1.79
CA ALA A 15 9.86 8.04 -1.84
C ALA A 15 9.71 8.96 -3.04
N MET A 16 10.73 9.75 -3.34
CA MET A 16 10.73 10.65 -4.50
C MET A 16 10.67 9.85 -5.81
N TYR A 17 11.45 8.79 -5.90
CA TYR A 17 11.45 7.91 -7.08
C TYR A 17 10.07 7.25 -7.27
N VAL A 18 9.51 6.67 -6.21
CA VAL A 18 8.19 6.01 -6.27
C VAL A 18 7.11 7.01 -6.67
N ALA A 19 7.10 8.20 -6.07
CA ALA A 19 6.12 9.24 -6.40
C ALA A 19 6.17 9.65 -7.88
N SER A 20 7.36 9.65 -8.47
CA SER A 20 7.57 10.04 -9.87
C SER A 20 7.28 8.90 -10.87
N ASN A 21 7.15 7.67 -10.40
CA ASN A 21 7.04 6.48 -11.24
C ASN A 21 5.86 5.56 -10.85
N LEU A 22 4.83 6.13 -10.22
CA LEU A 22 3.68 5.36 -9.74
C LEU A 22 2.96 4.62 -10.87
N LYS A 23 2.54 3.39 -10.61
CA LYS A 23 1.58 2.65 -11.43
C LYS A 23 0.32 3.49 -11.63
N ASN A 24 -0.36 3.32 -12.78
CA ASN A 24 -1.56 4.10 -13.10
C ASN A 24 -2.66 3.95 -12.05
N ASP A 25 -2.92 2.74 -11.56
CA ASP A 25 -3.95 2.51 -10.54
C ASP A 25 -3.60 3.16 -9.21
N ASN A 26 -2.31 3.22 -8.85
CA ASN A 26 -1.87 3.94 -7.65
C ASN A 26 -1.99 5.46 -7.82
N GLN A 27 -1.73 5.99 -9.01
CA GLN A 27 -1.94 7.41 -9.30
C GLN A 27 -3.42 7.79 -9.12
N LEU A 28 -4.32 6.96 -9.62
CA LEU A 28 -5.77 7.15 -9.47
C LEU A 28 -6.20 7.17 -8.01
N GLU A 29 -5.64 6.27 -7.17
CA GLU A 29 -5.93 6.22 -5.75
C GLU A 29 -5.51 7.52 -5.05
N ILE A 30 -4.30 7.98 -5.32
CA ILE A 30 -3.78 9.21 -4.71
C ILE A 30 -4.60 10.42 -5.12
N LEU A 31 -4.89 10.58 -6.41
CA LEU A 31 -5.68 11.70 -6.91
C LEU A 31 -7.10 11.70 -6.33
N ALA A 32 -7.71 10.53 -6.19
CA ALA A 32 -9.07 10.42 -5.64
C ALA A 32 -9.14 10.71 -4.14
N CYS A 33 -8.08 10.41 -3.39
CA CYS A 33 -8.05 10.50 -1.93
C CYS A 33 -7.31 11.74 -1.41
N MET A 34 -6.16 12.07 -2.00
CA MET A 34 -5.22 13.08 -1.47
C MET A 34 -5.05 14.32 -2.35
N GLY A 35 -5.50 14.28 -3.60
CA GLY A 35 -5.31 15.39 -4.54
C GLY A 35 -3.88 15.47 -5.06
N ASP A 36 -3.33 16.70 -5.17
CA ASP A 36 -2.06 16.95 -5.87
C ASP A 36 -0.79 16.86 -4.99
N ASN A 37 -0.93 16.51 -3.71
CA ASN A 37 0.17 16.55 -2.74
C ASN A 37 0.76 15.16 -2.47
N ALA A 38 0.84 14.28 -3.48
CA ALA A 38 1.25 12.88 -3.32
C ALA A 38 2.60 12.72 -2.64
N LEU A 39 3.64 13.44 -3.10
CA LEU A 39 4.98 13.32 -2.52
C LEU A 39 5.01 13.74 -1.06
N SER A 40 4.39 14.87 -0.73
CA SER A 40 4.32 15.37 0.64
C SER A 40 3.64 14.35 1.55
N ASP A 41 2.52 13.77 1.10
CA ASP A 41 1.77 12.78 1.86
C ASP A 41 2.56 11.48 2.05
N ILE A 42 3.29 11.03 1.03
CA ILE A 42 4.17 9.86 1.14
C ILE A 42 5.26 10.10 2.18
N LEU A 43 5.94 11.24 2.11
CA LEU A 43 6.99 11.59 3.06
C LEU A 43 6.46 11.68 4.50
N GLN A 44 5.29 12.26 4.67
CA GLN A 44 4.64 12.34 5.97
C GLN A 44 4.27 10.95 6.49
N SER A 45 3.75 10.08 5.62
CA SER A 45 3.40 8.71 5.97
C SER A 45 4.62 7.90 6.38
N LEU A 46 5.78 8.10 5.73
CA LEU A 46 7.03 7.46 6.14
C LEU A 46 7.47 7.88 7.54
N LYS A 47 7.32 9.17 7.86
CA LYS A 47 7.71 9.70 9.17
C LYS A 47 6.80 9.24 10.30
N THR A 48 5.52 9.04 10.02
CA THR A 48 4.50 8.77 11.03
C THR A 48 4.11 7.31 11.15
N SER A 49 4.49 6.46 10.19
CA SER A 49 4.19 5.03 10.23
C SER A 49 5.08 4.31 11.25
N ASP A 50 4.51 3.32 11.93
CA ASP A 50 5.20 2.51 12.93
C ASP A 50 6.07 1.44 12.27
N ASP A 51 5.62 0.89 11.15
CA ASP A 51 6.37 -0.08 10.33
C ASP A 51 6.44 0.44 8.90
N ILE A 52 7.63 0.41 8.32
CA ILE A 52 7.85 0.81 6.92
C ILE A 52 8.79 -0.15 6.24
N GLY A 53 8.64 -0.28 4.93
CA GLY A 53 9.54 -1.10 4.13
C GLY A 53 9.51 -0.69 2.66
N CYS A 54 10.54 -1.14 1.95
CA CYS A 54 10.66 -0.92 0.51
C CYS A 54 11.17 -2.19 -0.15
N CYS A 55 10.59 -2.52 -1.29
CA CYS A 55 11.07 -3.59 -2.15
C CYS A 55 11.84 -2.97 -3.30
N TYR A 56 13.09 -3.39 -3.48
CA TYR A 56 13.94 -2.98 -4.59
C TYR A 56 14.03 -4.11 -5.59
N ILE A 57 13.80 -3.81 -6.85
CA ILE A 57 13.98 -4.75 -7.96
C ILE A 57 15.12 -4.25 -8.82
N ASN A 58 16.18 -5.03 -8.92
CA ASN A 58 17.40 -4.68 -9.67
C ASN A 58 17.96 -3.29 -9.28
N GLY A 59 17.93 -3.00 -7.98
CA GLY A 59 18.48 -1.76 -7.43
C GLY A 59 17.54 -0.54 -7.46
N LEU A 60 16.35 -0.68 -8.04
CA LEU A 60 15.37 0.42 -8.09
C LEU A 60 14.20 0.17 -7.16
N PRO A 61 13.71 1.20 -6.45
CA PRO A 61 12.52 1.04 -5.60
C PRO A 61 11.31 0.67 -6.45
N ALA A 62 10.68 -0.45 -6.17
CA ALA A 62 9.51 -0.92 -6.90
C ALA A 62 8.22 -0.79 -6.10
N ALA A 63 8.32 -0.91 -4.77
CA ALA A 63 7.18 -0.77 -3.89
C ALA A 63 7.63 -0.20 -2.55
N ILE A 64 6.82 0.68 -1.99
CA ILE A 64 7.04 1.27 -0.67
C ILE A 64 5.75 1.10 0.14
N TYR A 65 5.87 0.71 1.39
CA TYR A 65 4.71 0.45 2.22
C TYR A 65 4.93 0.87 3.66
N GLY A 66 3.83 1.03 4.37
CA GLY A 66 3.86 1.31 5.79
C GLY A 66 2.56 0.94 6.48
N VAL A 67 2.64 0.85 7.81
CA VAL A 67 1.49 0.66 8.69
C VAL A 67 1.61 1.62 9.85
N LYS A 68 0.53 2.34 10.13
CA LYS A 68 0.43 3.22 11.27
C LYS A 68 -0.63 2.70 12.23
N ARG A 69 -0.28 2.51 13.51
CA ARG A 69 -1.26 2.13 14.53
C ARG A 69 -2.36 3.19 14.61
N LYS A 70 -3.59 2.74 14.74
CA LYS A 70 -4.75 3.64 14.89
C LYS A 70 -4.62 4.51 16.13
N SER A 71 -4.07 3.94 17.22
CA SER A 71 -3.70 4.63 18.43
C SER A 71 -2.61 3.83 19.14
N PRO A 72 -1.87 4.40 20.12
CA PRO A 72 -0.76 3.70 20.78
C PRO A 72 -1.14 2.37 21.42
N LEU A 73 -2.38 2.21 21.84
CA LEU A 73 -2.87 0.98 22.49
C LEU A 73 -3.69 0.08 21.56
N SER A 74 -3.86 0.47 20.30
CA SER A 74 -4.66 -0.29 19.35
C SER A 74 -3.83 -1.37 18.67
N ASP A 75 -4.45 -2.54 18.42
CA ASP A 75 -3.91 -3.59 17.56
C ASP A 75 -4.33 -3.43 16.09
N ASP A 76 -5.06 -2.35 15.79
CA ASP A 76 -5.46 -2.03 14.43
C ASP A 76 -4.45 -1.07 13.80
N GLY A 77 -4.16 -1.26 12.51
CA GLY A 77 -3.23 -0.43 11.77
C GLY A 77 -3.78 0.03 10.43
N HIS A 78 -3.53 1.30 10.11
CA HIS A 78 -3.80 1.85 8.81
C HIS A 78 -2.63 1.50 7.88
N ALA A 79 -2.89 0.63 6.90
CA ALA A 79 -1.86 0.14 5.97
C ALA A 79 -1.92 0.88 4.64
N TRP A 80 -0.76 1.16 4.07
CA TRP A 80 -0.66 1.77 2.75
C TRP A 80 0.44 1.09 1.94
N LEU A 81 0.26 1.03 0.64
CA LEU A 81 1.21 0.44 -0.29
C LEU A 81 1.17 1.21 -1.61
N LEU A 82 2.33 1.63 -2.08
CA LEU A 82 2.49 2.30 -3.37
C LEU A 82 3.52 1.57 -4.19
N MET A 83 3.20 1.35 -5.46
CA MET A 83 4.03 0.59 -6.39
C MET A 83 4.34 1.40 -7.64
N THR A 84 5.51 1.15 -8.22
CA THR A 84 5.89 1.69 -9.52
C THR A 84 5.45 0.73 -10.62
N SER A 85 5.49 1.19 -11.88
CA SER A 85 5.19 0.34 -13.03
C SER A 85 6.15 -0.86 -13.19
N GLU A 86 7.29 -0.83 -12.51
CA GLU A 86 8.26 -1.93 -12.53
C GLU A 86 7.63 -3.26 -12.06
N VAL A 87 6.68 -3.21 -11.12
CA VAL A 87 6.02 -4.42 -10.61
C VAL A 87 5.22 -5.17 -11.68
N GLU A 88 4.83 -4.49 -12.76
CA GLU A 88 4.08 -5.13 -13.85
C GLU A 88 4.89 -6.20 -14.58
N HIS A 89 6.21 -6.10 -14.54
CA HIS A 89 7.12 -7.08 -15.14
C HIS A 89 7.50 -8.20 -14.18
N HIS A 90 7.02 -8.16 -12.92
CA HIS A 90 7.38 -9.11 -11.86
C HIS A 90 6.16 -9.59 -11.08
N LYS A 91 5.04 -9.82 -11.77
CA LYS A 91 3.73 -10.08 -11.14
C LYS A 91 3.72 -11.28 -10.19
N VAL A 92 4.37 -12.38 -10.56
CA VAL A 92 4.39 -13.58 -9.73
C VAL A 92 5.16 -13.35 -8.44
N PHE A 93 6.32 -12.71 -8.54
CA PHE A 93 7.11 -12.35 -7.37
C PHE A 93 6.34 -11.40 -6.45
N VAL A 94 5.75 -10.34 -7.02
CA VAL A 94 4.99 -9.33 -6.24
C VAL A 94 3.81 -9.98 -5.54
N ALA A 95 3.06 -10.85 -6.19
CA ALA A 95 1.93 -11.55 -5.58
C ALA A 95 2.36 -12.38 -4.37
N ARG A 96 3.47 -13.13 -4.50
CA ARG A 96 4.02 -13.93 -3.39
C ARG A 96 4.55 -13.05 -2.26
N ALA A 97 5.24 -11.98 -2.60
CA ALA A 97 5.78 -11.03 -1.63
C ALA A 97 4.66 -10.34 -0.84
N CYS A 98 3.58 -9.96 -1.50
CA CYS A 98 2.43 -9.35 -0.85
C CYS A 98 1.76 -10.31 0.14
N LYS A 99 1.60 -11.57 -0.22
CA LYS A 99 1.05 -12.57 0.70
C LYS A 99 1.92 -12.75 1.93
N LYS A 100 3.22 -12.88 1.75
CA LYS A 100 4.18 -13.03 2.86
C LYS A 100 4.23 -11.77 3.73
N GLY A 101 4.27 -10.61 3.10
CA GLY A 101 4.29 -9.33 3.80
C GLY A 101 3.03 -9.10 4.62
N LEU A 102 1.87 -9.42 4.07
CA LEU A 102 0.60 -9.31 4.78
C LEU A 102 0.57 -10.25 5.98
N ALA A 103 1.03 -11.49 5.84
CA ALA A 103 1.11 -12.43 6.96
C ALA A 103 2.02 -11.90 8.07
N ALA A 104 3.17 -11.32 7.72
CA ALA A 104 4.09 -10.72 8.69
C ALA A 104 3.46 -9.53 9.42
N ILE A 105 2.72 -8.69 8.70
CA ILE A 105 2.00 -7.55 9.28
C ILE A 105 0.90 -8.05 10.24
N LEU A 106 0.12 -9.04 9.84
CA LEU A 106 -0.94 -9.60 10.67
C LEU A 106 -0.42 -10.39 11.87
N ALA A 107 0.86 -10.72 11.91
CA ALA A 107 1.49 -11.26 13.13
C ALA A 107 1.65 -10.17 14.21
N LYS A 108 1.74 -8.90 13.81
CA LYS A 108 1.89 -7.75 14.73
C LYS A 108 0.57 -7.03 15.00
N TYR A 109 -0.33 -7.01 14.03
CA TYR A 109 -1.59 -6.28 14.09
C TYR A 109 -2.74 -7.27 14.00
N GLN A 110 -3.79 -7.05 14.80
CA GLN A 110 -5.01 -7.87 14.71
C GLN A 110 -5.75 -7.59 13.42
N ARG A 111 -5.71 -6.35 12.97
CA ARG A 111 -6.41 -5.86 11.79
C ARG A 111 -5.60 -4.76 11.11
N VAL A 112 -5.54 -4.79 9.78
CA VAL A 112 -5.05 -3.66 9.00
C VAL A 112 -6.10 -3.25 7.98
N PHE A 113 -6.24 -1.95 7.74
CA PHE A 113 -7.33 -1.40 6.96
C PHE A 113 -6.90 -0.21 6.12
N ASN A 114 -7.70 0.09 5.12
CA ASN A 114 -7.64 1.33 4.35
C ASN A 114 -8.91 1.45 3.50
N TYR A 115 -8.92 2.43 2.62
CA TYR A 115 -10.00 2.68 1.67
C TYR A 115 -9.45 2.55 0.25
N VAL A 116 -10.29 2.08 -0.68
CA VAL A 116 -9.95 1.97 -2.09
C VAL A 116 -11.06 2.62 -2.92
N ASN A 117 -10.68 3.40 -3.93
CA ASN A 117 -11.64 4.03 -4.83
C ASN A 117 -12.53 2.97 -5.49
N ALA A 118 -13.86 3.19 -5.45
CA ALA A 118 -14.83 2.24 -5.97
C ALA A 118 -14.70 1.99 -7.49
N GLU A 119 -14.09 2.92 -8.21
CA GLU A 119 -13.85 2.80 -9.65
C GLU A 119 -12.58 2.00 -9.98
N ASN A 120 -11.71 1.78 -9.01
CA ASN A 120 -10.44 1.08 -9.21
C ASN A 120 -10.61 -0.44 -9.11
N LYS A 121 -11.22 -1.01 -10.13
CA LYS A 121 -11.66 -2.41 -10.12
C LYS A 121 -10.52 -3.41 -10.06
N ASP A 122 -9.36 -3.09 -10.65
CA ASP A 122 -8.20 -3.97 -10.65
C ASP A 122 -7.61 -4.13 -9.26
N ILE A 123 -7.47 -3.02 -8.52
CA ILE A 123 -7.00 -3.08 -7.14
C ILE A 123 -8.02 -3.79 -6.24
N ILE A 124 -9.31 -3.50 -6.41
CA ILE A 124 -10.36 -4.18 -5.64
C ILE A 124 -10.28 -5.70 -5.83
N ARG A 125 -10.13 -6.15 -7.05
CA ARG A 125 -10.00 -7.59 -7.36
C ARG A 125 -8.77 -8.19 -6.68
N TRP A 126 -7.65 -7.49 -6.74
CA TRP A 126 -6.40 -7.92 -6.12
C TRP A 126 -6.50 -7.99 -4.58
N LEU A 127 -7.11 -6.97 -3.96
CA LEU A 127 -7.34 -6.96 -2.51
C LEU A 127 -8.21 -8.13 -2.08
N ARG A 128 -9.27 -8.43 -2.84
CA ARG A 128 -10.13 -9.59 -2.56
C ARG A 128 -9.37 -10.90 -2.69
N TRP A 129 -8.52 -11.00 -3.69
CA TRP A 129 -7.66 -12.18 -3.87
C TRP A 129 -6.71 -12.36 -2.67
N LEU A 130 -6.21 -11.28 -2.10
CA LEU A 130 -5.38 -11.31 -0.90
C LEU A 130 -6.18 -11.67 0.36
N GLY A 131 -7.49 -11.64 0.32
CA GLY A 131 -8.37 -12.00 1.43
C GLY A 131 -9.01 -10.84 2.16
N ALA A 132 -9.05 -9.65 1.56
CA ALA A 132 -9.69 -8.49 2.18
C ALA A 132 -11.20 -8.66 2.29
N ASP A 133 -11.76 -8.22 3.40
CA ASP A 133 -13.19 -7.99 3.58
C ASP A 133 -13.49 -6.54 3.18
N MET A 134 -14.56 -6.33 2.42
CA MET A 134 -14.87 -5.02 1.84
C MET A 134 -16.28 -4.58 2.20
N TYR A 135 -16.43 -3.29 2.50
CA TYR A 135 -17.68 -2.68 2.96
C TYR A 135 -17.90 -1.34 2.27
N GLY A 136 -19.14 -1.02 2.01
CA GLY A 136 -19.51 0.26 1.39
C GLY A 136 -20.24 0.06 0.06
N PRO A 137 -20.21 1.03 -0.88
CA PRO A 137 -19.31 2.21 -0.89
C PRO A 137 -19.75 3.34 0.04
N VAL A 138 -18.77 4.17 0.43
CA VAL A 138 -18.97 5.37 1.23
C VAL A 138 -18.15 6.54 0.69
N PRO A 139 -18.58 7.81 0.86
CA PRO A 139 -17.75 8.95 0.51
C PRO A 139 -16.49 9.01 1.34
N TYR A 140 -15.34 9.27 0.70
CA TYR A 140 -14.05 9.33 1.38
C TYR A 140 -13.07 10.21 0.58
N GLY A 141 -12.09 10.78 1.28
CA GLY A 141 -11.04 11.59 0.69
C GLY A 141 -11.46 13.02 0.44
N VAL A 142 -10.53 13.82 -0.11
CA VAL A 142 -10.72 15.27 -0.28
C VAL A 142 -11.86 15.63 -1.25
N TYR A 143 -12.21 14.72 -2.16
CA TYR A 143 -13.28 14.95 -3.15
C TYR A 143 -14.57 14.19 -2.85
N ASN A 144 -14.67 13.52 -1.71
CA ASN A 144 -15.84 12.74 -1.30
C ASN A 144 -16.31 11.71 -2.35
N LYS A 145 -15.37 11.13 -3.08
CA LYS A 145 -15.68 10.06 -4.06
C LYS A 145 -16.00 8.76 -3.35
N ASP A 146 -16.80 7.91 -3.99
CA ASP A 146 -17.15 6.61 -3.44
C ASP A 146 -15.92 5.72 -3.32
N HIS A 147 -15.73 5.20 -2.12
CA HIS A 147 -14.65 4.25 -1.77
C HIS A 147 -15.24 3.08 -1.03
N TYR A 148 -14.58 1.92 -1.14
CA TYR A 148 -14.83 0.79 -0.24
C TYR A 148 -13.84 0.86 0.91
N TYR A 149 -14.34 0.69 2.12
CA TYR A 149 -13.50 0.35 3.26
C TYR A 149 -13.09 -1.10 3.12
N PHE A 150 -11.83 -1.43 3.30
CA PHE A 150 -11.38 -2.80 3.31
C PHE A 150 -10.49 -3.08 4.52
N GLU A 151 -10.51 -4.33 4.95
CA GLU A 151 -9.71 -4.76 6.06
C GLU A 151 -9.20 -6.19 5.87
N PHE A 152 -8.02 -6.43 6.43
CA PHE A 152 -7.48 -7.76 6.61
C PHE A 152 -7.47 -8.04 8.11
N VAL A 153 -8.08 -9.14 8.53
CA VAL A 153 -8.18 -9.53 9.93
C VAL A 153 -7.35 -10.78 10.15
N ARG A 154 -6.54 -10.78 11.23
CA ARG A 154 -5.77 -11.96 11.60
C ARG A 154 -6.72 -13.10 11.96
N ARG A 155 -6.55 -14.21 11.28
CA ARG A 155 -7.33 -15.42 11.51
C ARG A 155 -6.44 -16.48 12.12
N GLU A 156 -6.93 -17.13 13.14
CA GLU A 156 -6.25 -18.22 13.82
C GLU A 156 -6.57 -19.57 13.19
#